data_ab68f0ee0f6b84b979b64aa5675dbe46
#
_entry.id   ab68f0ee0f6b84b979b64aa5675dbe46
#
_cell.length_a   1.000
_cell.length_b   1.000
_cell.length_c   1.000
_cell.angle_alpha   90.00
_cell.angle_beta   90.00
_cell.angle_gamma   90.00
#
_symmetry.space_group_name_H-M   'P 1'
#
loop_
_entity.id
_entity.type
_entity.pdbx_description
1 polymer ?
#
loop_
_entity_poly.entity_id
_entity_poly.type
_entity_poly.pdbx_seq_one_letter_code
_entity_poly.pdbx_strand_id
1 'polypeptide(L)'
;MITKKKTEESTEVSFSPFPTKEEVRQIRVRYPVGTRVKLIRMVDVQAPPIGTLGTVKGVDDAGSLLMCWDNGSGLNAVFGEDIVVKVK
;
A
#
# COMPACT_ATOMS: atom_id res chain seq x y z
N MET A 1 14.24 -14.92 25.59
CA MET A 1 13.80 -14.28 25.48
C MET A 1 13.64 -13.68 25.17
N ILE A 2 13.72 -13.61 25.04
CA ILE A 2 13.25 -12.82 24.83
C ILE A 2 13.11 -12.29 24.36
N THR A 3 13.33 -12.14 24.17
CA THR A 3 12.87 -11.46 23.78
C THR A 3 12.70 -10.89 23.44
N LYS A 4 12.96 -10.94 23.49
CA LYS A 4 12.54 -10.27 23.27
C LYS A 4 12.43 -9.62 22.97
N LYS A 5 12.71 -9.71 23.01
CA LYS A 5 12.34 -8.91 22.90
C LYS A 5 12.25 -8.28 22.53
N LYS A 6 12.38 -8.28 22.50
CA LYS A 6 11.99 -7.46 22.30
C LYS A 6 11.65 -6.79 22.19
N THR A 7 11.70 -6.82 22.40
CA THR A 7 11.06 -6.01 22.43
C THR A 7 10.80 -5.26 22.56
N GLU A 8 10.86 -5.31 22.80
CA GLU A 8 10.40 -4.41 23.06
C GLU A 8 10.60 -3.58 22.90
N GLU A 9 10.73 -3.14 22.74
CA GLU A 9 10.79 -2.15 22.71
C GLU A 9 10.54 -1.62 21.95
N SER A 10 10.81 -1.62 21.44
CA SER A 10 10.43 -0.76 20.67
C SER A 10 9.32 -0.48 20.14
N THR A 11 9.06 -0.58 20.26
CA THR A 11 7.67 -0.55 20.25
C THR A 11 7.05 0.73 19.88
N GLU A 12 7.51 1.78 20.42
CA GLU A 12 6.93 3.07 20.18
C GLU A 12 6.99 3.48 18.74
N VAL A 13 7.99 3.01 18.06
CA VAL A 13 8.14 3.37 16.66
C VAL A 13 7.02 2.80 15.81
N SER A 14 6.31 1.82 16.32
CA SER A 14 5.21 1.26 15.55
C SER A 14 4.05 2.21 15.41
N PHE A 15 4.06 3.33 16.09
CA PHE A 15 3.01 4.32 15.96
C PHE A 15 3.25 5.30 14.83
N SER A 16 4.36 5.19 14.12
CA SER A 16 4.60 6.03 12.97
C SER A 16 3.57 5.72 11.88
N PRO A 17 2.98 6.73 11.25
CA PRO A 17 2.05 6.50 10.15
C PRO A 17 2.74 6.10 8.86
N PHE A 18 4.07 6.10 8.84
CA PHE A 18 4.82 5.82 7.63
C PHE A 18 5.49 4.46 7.73
N PRO A 19 5.60 3.74 6.62
CA PRO A 19 6.28 2.46 6.63
C PRO A 19 7.79 2.66 6.80
N THR A 20 8.45 1.62 7.32
CA THR A 20 9.89 1.58 7.34
C THR A 20 10.42 1.35 5.94
N LYS A 21 11.74 1.57 5.75
CA LYS A 21 12.36 1.28 4.46
C LYS A 21 12.20 -0.19 4.09
N GLU A 22 12.26 -1.07 5.07
CA GLU A 22 12.06 -2.50 4.81
C GLU A 22 10.65 -2.78 4.34
N GLU A 23 9.65 -2.15 4.96
CA GLU A 23 8.27 -2.32 4.54
C GLU A 23 8.05 -1.82 3.13
N VAL A 24 8.65 -0.68 2.79
CA VAL A 24 8.54 -0.15 1.42
C VAL A 24 9.16 -1.13 0.43
N ARG A 25 10.31 -1.70 0.76
CA ARG A 25 10.96 -2.68 -0.10
C ARG A 25 10.07 -3.90 -0.30
N GLN A 26 9.43 -4.38 0.76
CA GLN A 26 8.51 -5.51 0.66
C GLN A 26 7.33 -5.19 -0.23
N ILE A 27 6.81 -3.97 -0.14
CA ILE A 27 5.71 -3.55 -1.00
C ILE A 27 6.14 -3.56 -2.45
N ARG A 28 7.35 -3.04 -2.74
CA ARG A 28 7.86 -3.03 -4.10
C ARG A 28 8.02 -4.44 -4.67
N VAL A 29 8.43 -5.39 -3.84
CA VAL A 29 8.57 -6.78 -4.27
C VAL A 29 7.20 -7.39 -4.54
N ARG A 30 6.23 -7.08 -3.69
CA ARG A 30 4.89 -7.67 -3.78
C ARG A 30 4.09 -7.08 -4.93
N TYR A 31 4.31 -5.80 -5.24
CA TYR A 31 3.53 -5.08 -6.25
C TYR A 31 4.46 -4.47 -7.30
N PRO A 32 5.11 -5.31 -8.12
CA PRO A 32 5.95 -4.76 -9.19
C PRO A 32 5.09 -4.02 -10.22
N VAL A 33 5.77 -3.17 -10.99
CA VAL A 33 5.11 -2.43 -12.07
C VAL A 33 4.37 -3.40 -12.99
N GLY A 34 3.12 -3.06 -13.30
CA GLY A 34 2.29 -3.90 -14.14
C GLY A 34 1.35 -4.82 -13.36
N THR A 35 1.50 -4.88 -12.03
CA THR A 35 0.62 -5.70 -11.21
C THR A 35 -0.81 -5.19 -11.32
N ARG A 36 -1.76 -6.10 -11.55
CA ARG A 36 -3.18 -5.75 -11.59
C ARG A 36 -3.78 -5.94 -10.22
N VAL A 37 -4.55 -4.96 -9.79
CA VAL A 37 -5.19 -5.00 -8.47
C VAL A 37 -6.65 -4.56 -8.59
N LYS A 38 -7.43 -4.91 -7.57
CA LYS A 38 -8.81 -4.50 -7.44
C LYS A 38 -8.95 -3.66 -6.18
N LEU A 39 -9.67 -2.54 -6.31
CA LEU A 39 -9.89 -1.64 -5.18
C LEU A 39 -10.90 -2.23 -4.22
N ILE A 40 -10.51 -2.34 -2.95
CA ILE A 40 -11.37 -2.83 -1.88
C ILE A 40 -11.86 -1.68 -1.02
N ARG A 41 -10.99 -0.70 -0.73
CA ARG A 41 -11.36 0.42 0.12
C ARG A 41 -10.50 1.62 -0.20
N MET A 42 -11.16 2.77 -0.34
CA MET A 42 -10.45 4.05 -0.47
C MET A 42 -11.40 5.13 0.03
N VAL A 43 -10.98 5.85 1.07
CA VAL A 43 -11.79 6.90 1.69
C VAL A 43 -11.37 8.23 1.10
N ASP A 44 -11.97 8.55 -0.03
CA ASP A 44 -11.69 9.80 -0.76
C ASP A 44 -12.91 10.09 -1.60
N VAL A 45 -13.32 11.36 -1.62
CA VAL A 45 -14.54 11.73 -2.36
C VAL A 45 -14.39 11.48 -3.86
N GLN A 46 -13.15 11.40 -4.35
CA GLN A 46 -12.89 11.16 -5.76
C GLN A 46 -12.44 9.74 -6.04
N ALA A 47 -12.59 8.85 -5.06
CA ALA A 47 -12.14 7.47 -5.21
C ALA A 47 -12.90 6.78 -6.35
N PRO A 48 -12.21 5.90 -7.11
CA PRO A 48 -12.92 5.03 -8.03
C PRO A 48 -13.92 4.16 -7.26
N PRO A 49 -14.95 3.66 -7.92
CA PRO A 49 -15.87 2.74 -7.24
C PRO A 49 -15.12 1.51 -6.71
N ILE A 50 -15.59 1.01 -5.58
CA ILE A 50 -15.06 -0.24 -5.03
C ILE A 50 -15.20 -1.33 -6.10
N GLY A 51 -14.16 -2.14 -6.26
CA GLY A 51 -14.12 -3.17 -7.29
C GLY A 51 -13.46 -2.74 -8.59
N THR A 52 -13.13 -1.45 -8.73
CA THR A 52 -12.43 -0.98 -9.92
C THR A 52 -11.06 -1.64 -10.01
N LEU A 53 -10.69 -2.07 -11.20
CA LEU A 53 -9.38 -2.65 -11.45
C LEU A 53 -8.41 -1.56 -11.85
N GLY A 54 -7.13 -1.78 -11.53
CA GLY A 54 -6.09 -0.86 -11.89
C GLY A 54 -4.75 -1.54 -12.04
N THR A 55 -3.78 -0.80 -12.53
CA THR A 55 -2.43 -1.28 -12.76
C THR A 55 -1.45 -0.48 -11.90
N VAL A 56 -0.57 -1.18 -11.20
CA VAL A 56 0.48 -0.54 -10.41
C VAL A 56 1.53 0.00 -11.36
N LYS A 57 1.88 1.26 -11.19
CA LYS A 57 2.92 1.93 -11.98
C LYS A 57 4.21 2.09 -11.20
N GLY A 58 4.18 1.88 -9.91
CA GLY A 58 5.35 2.00 -9.07
C GLY A 58 4.93 2.08 -7.60
N VAL A 59 5.92 2.24 -6.75
CA VAL A 59 5.72 2.42 -5.30
C VAL A 59 6.60 3.59 -4.89
N ASP A 60 6.02 4.58 -4.21
CA ASP A 60 6.79 5.73 -3.78
C ASP A 60 7.48 5.43 -2.44
N ASP A 61 8.24 6.41 -1.95
CA ASP A 61 9.02 6.22 -0.72
C ASP A 61 8.14 6.15 0.53
N ALA A 62 6.90 6.56 0.42
CA ALA A 62 5.94 6.42 1.52
C ALA A 62 5.20 5.09 1.46
N GLY A 63 5.56 4.21 0.53
CA GLY A 63 4.95 2.90 0.41
C GLY A 63 3.61 2.89 -0.28
N SER A 64 3.21 4.01 -0.87
CA SER A 64 1.95 4.08 -1.60
C SER A 64 2.12 3.53 -3.00
N LEU A 65 1.07 2.90 -3.49
CA LEU A 65 1.07 2.40 -4.87
C LEU A 65 0.69 3.53 -5.81
N LEU A 66 1.55 3.77 -6.79
CA LEU A 66 1.24 4.72 -7.86
C LEU A 66 0.37 3.98 -8.85
N MET A 67 -0.83 4.49 -9.08
CA MET A 67 -1.86 3.72 -9.77
C MET A 67 -2.29 4.34 -11.08
N CYS A 68 -2.72 3.48 -11.98
CA CYS A 68 -3.49 3.86 -13.15
C CYS A 68 -4.76 3.01 -13.12
N TRP A 69 -5.87 3.61 -12.70
CA TRP A 69 -7.13 2.88 -12.59
C TRP A 69 -7.81 2.81 -13.95
N ASP A 70 -8.51 1.70 -14.20
CA ASP A 70 -9.12 1.48 -15.51
C ASP A 70 -10.22 2.49 -15.85
N ASN A 71 -10.76 3.17 -14.80
CA ASN A 71 -11.77 4.21 -15.03
C ASN A 71 -11.15 5.59 -15.32
N GLY A 72 -9.83 5.66 -15.47
CA GLY A 72 -9.14 6.90 -15.79
C GLY A 72 -8.61 7.66 -14.58
N SER A 73 -8.95 7.24 -13.36
CA SER A 73 -8.44 7.89 -12.17
C SER A 73 -6.96 7.59 -12.00
N GLY A 74 -6.21 8.58 -11.49
CA GLY A 74 -4.81 8.40 -11.14
C GLY A 74 -4.55 8.48 -9.65
N LEU A 75 -5.57 8.33 -8.82
CA LEU A 75 -5.38 8.39 -7.37
C LEU A 75 -4.54 7.23 -6.90
N ASN A 76 -3.50 7.52 -6.11
CA ASN A 76 -2.62 6.50 -5.57
C ASN A 76 -3.29 5.78 -4.41
N ALA A 77 -2.90 4.53 -4.18
CA ALA A 77 -3.37 3.76 -3.02
C ALA A 77 -2.40 4.01 -1.88
N VAL A 78 -2.88 4.61 -0.81
CA VAL A 78 -2.06 5.12 0.28
C VAL A 78 -1.82 4.01 1.30
N PHE A 79 -0.56 3.82 1.65
CA PHE A 79 -0.16 2.82 2.64
C PHE A 79 -0.92 3.03 3.95
N GLY A 80 -1.51 1.96 4.46
CA GLY A 80 -2.18 1.98 5.75
C GLY A 80 -3.59 2.55 5.74
N GLU A 81 -4.02 3.15 4.63
CA GLU A 81 -5.35 3.74 4.54
C GLU A 81 -6.21 3.03 3.50
N ASP A 82 -5.65 2.78 2.34
CA ASP A 82 -6.41 2.21 1.23
C ASP A 82 -6.10 0.73 1.11
N ILE A 83 -7.05 -0.04 0.63
CA ILE A 83 -6.89 -1.48 0.54
C ILE A 83 -7.15 -1.92 -0.89
N VAL A 84 -6.19 -2.66 -1.44
CA VAL A 84 -6.32 -3.29 -2.75
C VAL A 84 -5.92 -4.75 -2.61
N VAL A 85 -6.37 -5.58 -3.54
CA VAL A 85 -5.94 -6.98 -3.62
C VAL A 85 -5.47 -7.26 -5.03
N LYS A 86 -4.47 -8.13 -5.14
CA LYS A 86 -4.00 -8.54 -6.45
C LYS A 86 -5.05 -9.39 -7.14
N VAL A 87 -5.12 -9.24 -8.45
CA VAL A 87 -5.95 -10.10 -9.28
C VAL A 87 -5.05 -10.79 -10.29
N LYS A 88 -5.52 -11.92 -10.75
CA LYS A 88 -4.77 -12.70 -11.72
C LYS A 88 -5.10 -12.33 -13.12
#